data_4645ec03ead826186e19e7245d077aea
#
_entry.id   4645ec03ead826186e19e7245d077aea
#
_cell.length_a   1.000
_cell.length_b   1.000
_cell.length_c   1.000
_cell.angle_alpha   90.00
_cell.angle_beta   90.00
_cell.angle_gamma   90.00
#
_symmetry.space_group_name_H-M   'P 1'
#
loop_
_entity.id
_entity.type
_entity.pdbx_description
1 polymer ?
#
loop_
_entity_poly.entity_id
_entity_poly.type
_entity_poly.pdbx_seq_one_letter_code
_entity_poly.pdbx_strand_id
1 'polypeptide(L)'
;HGNFTIGTTQTQAQYVLPQVFLNFHKQYPNLRIDLQQGSTDHIIELLNKQSIDFAIASGSDELGPDIVKIPCYQWDRILLFPQDHPLGDLVRPTLEDITQYPIVTYHVGDKGKSSFINSCRAENLEPNIVFTARNADIIKTYVKRGFGVGIIASMAFEAKSDRDLIGYSTKEILPRCTTWLAFNKNLFLRKYMKDFIQLFAPHISEQDYTRYLFQDNLLPLNNEIHPEVSRLPMHEMWHI
;
A
#
# COMPACT_ATOMS: atom_id res chain seq x y z
N HIS A 1 18.38 -9.04 -23.68
CA HIS A 1 17.00 -9.25 -23.26
C HIS A 1 17.05 -9.67 -21.79
N GLY A 2 16.58 -8.80 -20.88
CA GLY A 2 16.43 -9.09 -19.47
C GLY A 2 14.97 -9.37 -19.14
N ASN A 3 14.72 -10.10 -18.05
CA ASN A 3 13.42 -10.24 -17.42
C ASN A 3 13.48 -9.60 -16.04
N PHE A 4 12.49 -8.78 -15.70
CA PHE A 4 12.38 -8.10 -14.42
C PHE A 4 11.06 -8.48 -13.75
N THR A 5 11.13 -9.28 -12.70
CA THR A 5 9.96 -9.82 -12.03
C THR A 5 9.67 -9.04 -10.76
N ILE A 6 8.48 -8.45 -10.68
CA ILE A 6 8.04 -7.67 -9.54
C ILE A 6 6.77 -8.28 -8.97
N GLY A 7 6.79 -8.59 -7.67
CA GLY A 7 5.61 -8.98 -6.92
C GLY A 7 4.97 -7.78 -6.23
N THR A 8 3.65 -7.63 -6.32
CA THR A 8 2.95 -6.50 -5.71
C THR A 8 1.49 -6.82 -5.40
N THR A 9 0.85 -5.94 -4.65
CA THR A 9 -0.58 -6.01 -4.37
C THR A 9 -1.40 -5.39 -5.50
N GLN A 10 -2.69 -5.70 -5.57
CA GLN A 10 -3.61 -5.19 -6.58
C GLN A 10 -3.64 -3.65 -6.62
N THR A 11 -3.70 -3.00 -5.48
CA THR A 11 -3.78 -1.53 -5.40
C THR A 11 -2.55 -0.86 -6.01
N GLN A 12 -1.36 -1.37 -5.72
CA GLN A 12 -0.12 -0.85 -6.31
C GLN A 12 -0.06 -1.10 -7.81
N ALA A 13 -0.41 -2.30 -8.25
CA ALA A 13 -0.40 -2.69 -9.65
C ALA A 13 -1.33 -1.84 -10.52
N GLN A 14 -2.51 -1.50 -10.00
CA GLN A 14 -3.56 -0.83 -10.76
C GLN A 14 -3.48 0.70 -10.67
N TYR A 15 -3.13 1.25 -9.51
CA TYR A 15 -3.29 2.68 -9.24
C TYR A 15 -1.97 3.45 -9.09
N VAL A 16 -0.86 2.78 -8.87
CA VAL A 16 0.45 3.43 -8.63
C VAL A 16 1.46 3.11 -9.73
N LEU A 17 1.68 1.84 -9.98
CA LEU A 17 2.73 1.37 -10.89
C LEU A 17 2.54 1.68 -12.38
N PRO A 18 1.32 1.85 -12.93
CA PRO A 18 1.17 2.12 -14.36
C PRO A 18 1.97 3.32 -14.84
N GLN A 19 1.95 4.44 -14.12
CA GLN A 19 2.71 5.63 -14.51
C GLN A 19 4.22 5.42 -14.37
N VAL A 20 4.64 4.72 -13.34
CA VAL A 20 6.06 4.36 -13.12
C VAL A 20 6.56 3.47 -14.25
N PHE A 21 5.81 2.44 -14.61
CA PHE A 21 6.19 1.53 -15.69
C PHE A 21 6.17 2.18 -17.06
N LEU A 22 5.26 3.11 -17.32
CA LEU A 22 5.28 3.89 -18.57
C LEU A 22 6.59 4.66 -18.73
N ASN A 23 7.05 5.31 -17.69
CA ASN A 23 8.31 6.05 -17.71
C ASN A 23 9.52 5.11 -17.79
N PHE A 24 9.47 4.01 -17.05
CA PHE A 24 10.51 3.00 -17.06
C PHE A 24 10.66 2.30 -18.40
N HIS A 25 9.55 1.96 -19.06
CA HIS A 25 9.55 1.32 -20.38
C HIS A 25 10.17 2.21 -21.46
N LYS A 26 10.02 3.53 -21.37
CA LYS A 26 10.68 4.46 -22.29
C LYS A 26 12.20 4.37 -22.21
N GLN A 27 12.76 4.12 -21.03
CA GLN A 27 14.20 3.93 -20.83
C GLN A 27 14.67 2.53 -21.23
N TYR A 28 13.82 1.53 -21.02
CA TYR A 28 14.15 0.11 -21.21
C TYR A 28 13.12 -0.61 -22.11
N PRO A 29 12.97 -0.21 -23.37
CA PRO A 29 11.92 -0.73 -24.25
C PRO A 29 12.04 -2.23 -24.56
N ASN A 30 13.23 -2.80 -24.42
CA ASN A 30 13.51 -4.21 -24.70
C ASN A 30 13.52 -5.08 -23.42
N LEU A 31 13.26 -4.48 -22.25
CA LEU A 31 13.17 -5.20 -20.99
C LEU A 31 11.76 -5.76 -20.81
N ARG A 32 11.66 -7.06 -20.59
CA ARG A 32 10.39 -7.67 -20.21
C ARG A 32 10.14 -7.44 -18.73
N ILE A 33 8.97 -6.91 -18.40
CA ILE A 33 8.48 -6.79 -17.02
C ILE A 33 7.43 -7.87 -16.81
N ASP A 34 7.60 -8.63 -15.74
CA ASP A 34 6.66 -9.65 -15.30
C ASP A 34 6.11 -9.25 -13.93
N LEU A 35 4.82 -8.90 -13.88
CA LEU A 35 4.16 -8.42 -12.67
C LEU A 35 3.31 -9.54 -12.06
N GLN A 36 3.69 -9.97 -10.86
CA GLN A 36 2.95 -10.98 -10.11
C GLN A 36 2.14 -10.31 -9.00
N GLN A 37 0.85 -10.60 -8.95
CA GLN A 37 -0.07 -10.03 -7.96
C GLN A 37 -0.41 -11.05 -6.87
N GLY A 38 -0.61 -10.54 -5.66
CA GLY A 38 -1.05 -11.36 -4.55
C GLY A 38 -1.29 -10.54 -3.28
N SER A 39 -1.61 -11.23 -2.20
CA SER A 39 -1.60 -10.64 -0.86
C SER A 39 -0.17 -10.28 -0.44
N THR A 40 -0.03 -9.39 0.54
CA THR A 40 1.29 -9.05 1.09
C THR A 40 2.03 -10.30 1.57
N ASP A 41 1.36 -11.21 2.28
CA ASP A 41 1.96 -12.47 2.74
C ASP A 41 2.48 -13.34 1.59
N HIS A 42 1.71 -13.46 0.51
CA HIS A 42 2.12 -14.20 -0.68
C HIS A 42 3.33 -13.55 -1.37
N ILE A 43 3.34 -12.25 -1.51
CA ILE A 43 4.46 -11.51 -2.10
C ILE A 43 5.73 -11.66 -1.28
N ILE A 44 5.64 -11.62 0.05
CA ILE A 44 6.78 -11.88 0.96
C ILE A 44 7.28 -13.32 0.77
N GLU A 45 6.40 -14.28 0.64
CA GLU A 45 6.78 -15.68 0.37
C GLU A 45 7.55 -15.82 -0.95
N LEU A 46 7.06 -15.21 -2.03
CA LEU A 46 7.75 -15.20 -3.32
C LEU A 46 9.14 -14.54 -3.24
N LEU A 47 9.25 -13.47 -2.48
CA LEU A 47 10.51 -12.78 -2.26
C LEU A 47 11.53 -13.67 -1.52
N ASN A 48 11.10 -14.32 -0.44
CA ASN A 48 11.93 -15.24 0.34
C ASN A 48 12.37 -16.47 -0.47
N LYS A 49 11.52 -16.96 -1.37
CA LYS A 49 11.84 -18.04 -2.32
C LYS A 49 12.68 -17.56 -3.51
N GLN A 50 13.00 -16.28 -3.59
CA GLN A 50 13.71 -15.66 -4.71
C GLN A 50 13.03 -15.91 -6.08
N SER A 51 11.71 -16.05 -6.07
CA SER A 51 10.88 -16.22 -7.28
C SER A 51 10.57 -14.88 -7.95
N ILE A 52 10.79 -13.76 -7.27
CA ILE A 52 10.67 -12.39 -7.77
C ILE A 52 11.94 -11.61 -7.44
N ASP A 53 12.25 -10.61 -8.25
CA ASP A 53 13.39 -9.72 -8.02
C ASP A 53 13.06 -8.67 -6.96
N PHE A 54 11.94 -7.98 -7.13
CA PHE A 54 11.46 -6.95 -6.20
C PHE A 54 10.06 -7.29 -5.70
N ALA A 55 9.80 -6.90 -4.45
CA ALA A 55 8.47 -6.86 -3.87
C ALA A 55 8.08 -5.41 -3.58
N ILE A 56 6.84 -5.03 -3.89
CA ILE A 56 6.26 -3.73 -3.58
C ILE A 56 4.95 -3.97 -2.86
N ALA A 57 4.87 -3.57 -1.61
CA ALA A 57 3.68 -3.74 -0.78
C ALA A 57 3.65 -2.70 0.33
N SER A 58 2.63 -2.74 1.15
CA SER A 58 2.44 -1.83 2.27
C SER A 58 2.26 -2.60 3.57
N GLY A 59 2.63 -1.99 4.68
CA GLY A 59 2.46 -2.55 6.00
C GLY A 59 3.73 -2.58 6.84
N SER A 60 3.60 -3.11 8.04
CA SER A 60 4.66 -3.20 9.05
C SER A 60 5.27 -4.60 9.16
N ASP A 61 5.09 -5.46 8.16
CA ASP A 61 5.58 -6.83 8.20
C ASP A 61 7.10 -6.92 8.29
N GLU A 62 7.57 -7.85 9.10
CA GLU A 62 8.97 -8.23 9.14
C GLU A 62 9.27 -9.17 7.98
N LEU A 63 10.28 -8.85 7.19
CA LEU A 63 10.61 -9.57 5.95
C LEU A 63 11.74 -10.59 6.12
N GLY A 64 12.35 -10.64 7.29
CA GLY A 64 13.49 -11.51 7.57
C GLY A 64 14.86 -10.83 7.34
N PRO A 65 15.95 -11.48 7.82
CA PRO A 65 17.27 -10.86 7.91
C PRO A 65 17.95 -10.66 6.55
N ASP A 66 17.54 -11.41 5.53
CA ASP A 66 18.16 -11.37 4.21
C ASP A 66 17.47 -10.42 3.24
N ILE A 67 16.46 -9.70 3.71
CA ILE A 67 15.67 -8.79 2.89
C ILE A 67 15.99 -7.34 3.22
N VAL A 68 16.32 -6.58 2.18
CA VAL A 68 16.41 -5.12 2.24
C VAL A 68 15.03 -4.56 1.99
N LYS A 69 14.56 -3.69 2.89
CA LYS A 69 13.26 -3.03 2.83
C LYS A 69 13.44 -1.52 2.79
N ILE A 70 13.04 -0.90 1.70
CA ILE A 70 13.15 0.54 1.46
C ILE A 70 11.76 1.17 1.56
N PRO A 71 11.50 2.05 2.54
CA PRO A 71 10.26 2.82 2.58
C PRO A 71 10.22 3.84 1.44
N CYS A 72 9.15 3.84 0.65
CA CYS A 72 9.06 4.62 -0.57
C CYS A 72 8.14 5.82 -0.45
N TYR A 73 6.92 5.64 0.03
CA TYR A 73 5.95 6.72 0.21
C TYR A 73 4.87 6.34 1.21
N GLN A 74 4.12 7.35 1.68
CA GLN A 74 2.97 7.16 2.55
C GLN A 74 1.67 7.47 1.82
N TRP A 75 0.58 6.92 2.33
CA TRP A 75 -0.76 7.16 1.83
C TRP A 75 -1.79 6.99 2.94
N ASP A 76 -2.94 7.62 2.75
CA ASP A 76 -4.06 7.54 3.65
C ASP A 76 -5.11 6.55 3.15
N ARG A 77 -5.96 6.08 4.05
CA ARG A 77 -7.20 5.41 3.69
C ARG A 77 -8.29 6.43 3.39
N ILE A 78 -9.31 5.98 2.70
CA ILE A 78 -10.51 6.75 2.44
C ILE A 78 -11.73 5.95 2.87
N LEU A 79 -12.66 6.61 3.51
CA LEU A 79 -13.99 6.09 3.83
C LEU A 79 -14.91 6.31 2.63
N LEU A 80 -15.61 5.26 2.22
CA LEU A 80 -16.56 5.29 1.11
C LEU A 80 -17.97 4.95 1.58
N PHE A 81 -18.96 5.68 1.10
CA PHE A 81 -20.36 5.37 1.30
C PHE A 81 -21.22 5.96 0.17
N PRO A 82 -22.44 5.45 -0.08
CA PRO A 82 -23.34 6.01 -1.06
C PRO A 82 -23.73 7.46 -0.73
N GLN A 83 -24.12 8.24 -1.74
CA GLN A 83 -24.43 9.66 -1.56
C GLN A 83 -25.59 9.95 -0.57
N ASP A 84 -26.54 9.02 -0.44
CA ASP A 84 -27.68 9.13 0.46
C ASP A 84 -27.45 8.51 1.85
N HIS A 85 -26.22 8.08 2.12
CA HIS A 85 -25.88 7.45 3.40
C HIS A 85 -25.86 8.47 4.55
N PRO A 86 -26.34 8.12 5.77
CA PRO A 86 -26.39 9.04 6.92
C PRO A 86 -25.05 9.63 7.33
N LEU A 87 -23.91 8.96 7.07
CA LEU A 87 -22.57 9.51 7.32
C LEU A 87 -22.29 10.79 6.51
N GLY A 88 -22.98 10.98 5.39
CA GLY A 88 -22.88 12.19 4.56
C GLY A 88 -23.42 13.46 5.25
N ASP A 89 -24.26 13.31 6.26
CA ASP A 89 -24.81 14.43 7.03
C ASP A 89 -23.84 14.91 8.13
N LEU A 90 -22.81 14.13 8.42
CA LEU A 90 -21.81 14.47 9.42
C LEU A 90 -20.69 15.33 8.81
N VAL A 91 -20.31 16.40 9.52
CA VAL A 91 -19.19 17.26 9.08
C VAL A 91 -17.86 16.52 9.17
N ARG A 92 -17.65 15.76 10.24
CA ARG A 92 -16.43 14.98 10.51
C ARG A 92 -16.78 13.62 11.14
N PRO A 93 -17.01 12.58 10.33
CA PRO A 93 -17.19 11.23 10.85
C PRO A 93 -16.00 10.79 11.72
N THR A 94 -16.30 10.24 12.88
CA THR A 94 -15.33 9.64 13.79
C THR A 94 -15.24 8.12 13.58
N LEU A 95 -14.26 7.45 14.19
CA LEU A 95 -14.23 5.98 14.19
C LEU A 95 -15.49 5.39 14.84
N GLU A 96 -15.99 6.02 15.92
CA GLU A 96 -17.23 5.59 16.56
C GLU A 96 -18.42 5.67 15.59
N ASP A 97 -18.53 6.76 14.83
CA ASP A 97 -19.59 6.90 13.82
C ASP A 97 -19.51 5.80 12.75
N ILE A 98 -18.30 5.52 12.26
CA ILE A 98 -18.04 4.52 11.21
C ILE A 98 -18.40 3.12 11.71
N THR A 99 -18.03 2.78 12.94
CA THR A 99 -18.25 1.45 13.51
C THR A 99 -19.73 1.15 13.85
N GLN A 100 -20.62 2.13 13.75
CA GLN A 100 -22.06 1.91 13.85
C GLN A 100 -22.63 1.21 12.61
N TYR A 101 -21.88 1.13 11.51
CA TYR A 101 -22.31 0.55 10.24
C TYR A 101 -21.53 -0.71 9.90
N PRO A 102 -22.11 -1.63 9.12
CA PRO A 102 -21.36 -2.73 8.52
C PRO A 102 -20.21 -2.21 7.65
N ILE A 103 -19.07 -2.86 7.72
CA ILE A 103 -17.83 -2.42 7.05
C ILE A 103 -17.41 -3.42 5.98
N VAL A 104 -17.07 -2.91 4.82
CA VAL A 104 -16.49 -3.62 3.69
C VAL A 104 -15.06 -3.11 3.49
N THR A 105 -14.07 -3.97 3.60
CA THR A 105 -12.68 -3.55 3.51
C THR A 105 -11.76 -4.66 2.97
N TYR A 106 -10.46 -4.41 2.97
CA TYR A 106 -9.49 -5.40 2.53
C TYR A 106 -9.45 -6.61 3.45
N HIS A 107 -9.18 -7.75 2.84
CA HIS A 107 -8.86 -8.96 3.58
C HIS A 107 -7.66 -8.71 4.50
N VAL A 108 -7.81 -9.07 5.75
CA VAL A 108 -6.71 -9.09 6.72
C VAL A 108 -6.05 -10.46 6.57
N GLY A 109 -4.75 -10.47 6.26
CA GLY A 109 -3.99 -11.72 6.13
C GLY A 109 -4.06 -12.59 7.40
N ASP A 110 -3.62 -13.83 7.29
CA ASP A 110 -3.70 -14.84 8.35
C ASP A 110 -3.10 -14.40 9.69
N LYS A 111 -2.19 -13.43 9.69
CA LYS A 111 -1.59 -12.84 10.89
C LYS A 111 -2.44 -11.77 11.57
N GLY A 112 -3.61 -11.43 11.02
CA GLY A 112 -4.59 -10.52 11.62
C GLY A 112 -4.11 -9.09 11.88
N LYS A 113 -3.01 -8.66 11.26
CA LYS A 113 -2.43 -7.32 11.47
C LYS A 113 -3.12 -6.31 10.56
N SER A 114 -4.15 -5.63 11.09
CA SER A 114 -4.81 -4.51 10.41
C SER A 114 -4.68 -3.26 11.26
N SER A 115 -4.07 -2.21 10.72
CA SER A 115 -3.97 -0.93 11.43
C SER A 115 -5.34 -0.27 11.62
N PHE A 116 -6.32 -0.53 10.73
CA PHE A 116 -7.70 -0.10 10.90
C PHE A 116 -8.36 -0.77 12.12
N ILE A 117 -8.30 -2.10 12.21
CA ILE A 117 -8.86 -2.86 13.33
C ILE A 117 -8.17 -2.46 14.64
N ASN A 118 -6.85 -2.34 14.63
CA ASN A 118 -6.08 -1.93 15.80
C ASN A 118 -6.44 -0.51 16.25
N SER A 119 -6.67 0.42 15.33
CA SER A 119 -7.11 1.77 15.66
C SER A 119 -8.51 1.78 16.30
N CYS A 120 -9.43 0.97 15.81
CA CYS A 120 -10.75 0.82 16.41
C CYS A 120 -10.64 0.25 17.84
N ARG A 121 -9.86 -0.79 18.03
CA ARG A 121 -9.67 -1.44 19.35
C ARG A 121 -8.98 -0.53 20.35
N ALA A 122 -8.07 0.33 19.92
CA ALA A 122 -7.43 1.34 20.77
C ALA A 122 -8.44 2.35 21.35
N GLU A 123 -9.56 2.56 20.68
CA GLU A 123 -10.69 3.37 21.16
C GLU A 123 -11.83 2.53 21.78
N ASN A 124 -11.57 1.26 22.10
CA ASN A 124 -12.55 0.29 22.61
C ASN A 124 -13.76 0.08 21.66
N LEU A 125 -13.51 0.19 20.36
CA LEU A 125 -14.49 -0.06 19.33
C LEU A 125 -14.21 -1.40 18.64
N GLU A 126 -15.25 -2.17 18.35
CA GLU A 126 -15.15 -3.41 17.59
C GLU A 126 -15.83 -3.22 16.23
N PRO A 127 -15.08 -3.16 15.13
CA PRO A 127 -15.65 -2.96 13.81
C PRO A 127 -16.40 -4.19 13.33
N ASN A 128 -17.63 -4.01 12.83
CA ASN A 128 -18.44 -5.07 12.23
C ASN A 128 -18.05 -5.26 10.75
N ILE A 129 -17.00 -6.02 10.48
CA ILE A 129 -16.55 -6.32 9.12
C ILE A 129 -17.41 -7.44 8.56
N VAL A 130 -18.29 -7.11 7.61
CA VAL A 130 -19.25 -8.04 7.01
C VAL A 130 -18.77 -8.62 5.67
N PHE A 131 -17.80 -7.98 5.03
CA PHE A 131 -17.27 -8.41 3.74
C PHE A 131 -15.82 -7.97 3.59
N THR A 132 -14.99 -8.86 3.09
CA THR A 132 -13.58 -8.55 2.77
C THR A 132 -13.25 -8.97 1.35
N ALA A 133 -12.41 -8.18 0.70
CA ALA A 133 -11.85 -8.48 -0.60
C ALA A 133 -10.40 -7.98 -0.71
N ARG A 134 -9.66 -8.50 -1.66
CA ARG A 134 -8.27 -8.07 -1.94
C ARG A 134 -8.19 -6.90 -2.93
N ASN A 135 -9.31 -6.57 -3.56
CA ASN A 135 -9.41 -5.63 -4.65
C ASN A 135 -10.34 -4.48 -4.28
N ALA A 136 -9.85 -3.24 -4.38
CA ALA A 136 -10.63 -2.04 -4.08
C ALA A 136 -11.86 -1.89 -4.98
N ASP A 137 -11.80 -2.31 -6.23
CA ASP A 137 -12.93 -2.21 -7.16
C ASP A 137 -14.07 -3.14 -6.75
N ILE A 138 -13.77 -4.31 -6.22
CA ILE A 138 -14.77 -5.22 -5.64
C ILE A 138 -15.39 -4.57 -4.40
N ILE A 139 -14.59 -4.00 -3.50
CA ILE A 139 -15.08 -3.28 -2.32
C ILE A 139 -16.05 -2.17 -2.74
N LYS A 140 -15.66 -1.33 -3.70
CA LYS A 140 -16.51 -0.26 -4.23
C LYS A 140 -17.85 -0.79 -4.77
N THR A 141 -17.84 -1.92 -5.46
CA THR A 141 -19.05 -2.56 -6.00
C THR A 141 -20.04 -2.92 -4.89
N TYR A 142 -19.56 -3.51 -3.80
CA TYR A 142 -20.43 -3.90 -2.69
C TYR A 142 -20.89 -2.71 -1.85
N VAL A 143 -20.08 -1.68 -1.69
CA VAL A 143 -20.49 -0.42 -1.06
C VAL A 143 -21.59 0.27 -1.86
N LYS A 144 -21.46 0.36 -3.18
CA LYS A 144 -22.51 0.91 -4.08
C LYS A 144 -23.85 0.18 -3.95
N ARG A 145 -23.81 -1.10 -3.64
CA ARG A 145 -25.00 -1.94 -3.45
C ARG A 145 -25.58 -1.94 -2.04
N GLY A 146 -25.02 -1.10 -1.16
CA GLY A 146 -25.52 -0.95 0.20
C GLY A 146 -25.10 -2.05 1.18
N PHE A 147 -24.05 -2.81 0.89
CA PHE A 147 -23.56 -3.88 1.77
C PHE A 147 -22.97 -3.34 3.07
N GLY A 148 -22.43 -2.14 3.03
CA GLY A 148 -21.81 -1.45 4.15
C GLY A 148 -21.05 -0.22 3.69
N VAL A 149 -20.34 0.40 4.60
CA VAL A 149 -19.37 1.47 4.30
C VAL A 149 -18.03 0.86 3.95
N GLY A 150 -17.27 1.49 3.06
CA GLY A 150 -15.98 0.98 2.58
C GLY A 150 -14.81 1.68 3.22
N ILE A 151 -13.75 0.93 3.47
CA ILE A 151 -12.43 1.48 3.84
C ILE A 151 -11.43 0.94 2.81
N ILE A 152 -10.87 1.83 1.99
CA ILE A 152 -9.89 1.48 0.95
C ILE A 152 -8.71 2.43 0.94
N ALA A 153 -7.69 2.12 0.14
CA ALA A 153 -6.58 3.03 -0.13
C ALA A 153 -7.09 4.26 -0.92
N SER A 154 -6.65 5.45 -0.53
CA SER A 154 -7.14 6.70 -1.13
C SER A 154 -6.85 6.80 -2.64
N MET A 155 -5.72 6.25 -3.11
CA MET A 155 -5.39 6.24 -4.54
C MET A 155 -6.35 5.40 -5.39
N ALA A 156 -7.10 4.49 -4.79
CA ALA A 156 -8.09 3.66 -5.48
C ALA A 156 -9.45 4.36 -5.66
N PHE A 157 -9.63 5.54 -5.10
CA PHE A 157 -10.85 6.35 -5.26
C PHE A 157 -10.63 7.43 -6.32
N GLU A 158 -11.49 7.45 -7.32
CA GLU A 158 -11.48 8.43 -8.40
C GLU A 158 -12.85 9.12 -8.47
N ALA A 159 -12.96 10.37 -8.01
CA ALA A 159 -14.22 11.09 -7.95
C ALA A 159 -14.98 11.16 -9.30
N LYS A 160 -14.26 11.15 -10.42
CA LYS A 160 -14.87 11.18 -11.77
C LYS A 160 -15.54 9.88 -12.17
N SER A 161 -14.95 8.74 -11.80
CA SER A 161 -15.46 7.40 -12.13
C SER A 161 -16.35 6.82 -11.01
N ASP A 162 -16.13 7.25 -9.77
CA ASP A 162 -16.86 6.76 -8.59
C ASP A 162 -17.98 7.73 -8.15
N ARG A 163 -18.73 8.28 -9.11
CA ARG A 163 -19.75 9.34 -8.87
C ARG A 163 -20.87 8.93 -7.92
N ASP A 164 -21.13 7.63 -7.81
CA ASP A 164 -22.18 7.09 -6.93
C ASP A 164 -21.74 7.02 -5.46
N LEU A 165 -20.48 7.31 -5.19
CA LEU A 165 -19.89 7.22 -3.87
C LEU A 165 -19.40 8.59 -3.39
N ILE A 166 -19.45 8.77 -2.08
CA ILE A 166 -18.74 9.83 -1.37
C ILE A 166 -17.46 9.23 -0.80
N GLY A 167 -16.32 9.90 -1.04
CA GLY A 167 -15.05 9.58 -0.43
C GLY A 167 -14.71 10.61 0.65
N TYR A 168 -14.50 10.15 1.87
CA TYR A 168 -14.12 10.99 3.01
C TYR A 168 -12.72 10.60 3.49
N SER A 169 -11.81 11.57 3.56
CA SER A 169 -10.43 11.33 4.01
C SER A 169 -10.39 10.92 5.48
N THR A 170 -9.68 9.83 5.77
CA THR A 170 -9.50 9.31 7.13
C THR A 170 -8.17 9.75 7.75
N LYS A 171 -7.47 10.71 7.15
CA LYS A 171 -6.11 11.13 7.57
C LYS A 171 -5.99 11.56 9.03
N GLU A 172 -7.08 12.06 9.63
CA GLU A 172 -7.09 12.54 11.02
C GLU A 172 -7.58 11.48 12.02
N ILE A 173 -8.14 10.37 11.53
CA ILE A 173 -8.73 9.32 12.37
C ILE A 173 -8.05 7.96 12.23
N LEU A 174 -7.28 7.74 11.18
CA LEU A 174 -6.52 6.51 10.94
C LEU A 174 -5.04 6.83 10.66
N PRO A 175 -4.13 5.94 11.07
CA PRO A 175 -2.72 6.12 10.78
C PRO A 175 -2.45 6.00 9.27
N ARG A 176 -1.41 6.68 8.82
CA ARG A 176 -0.89 6.53 7.46
C ARG A 176 -0.33 5.14 7.22
N CYS A 177 -0.43 4.68 5.99
CA CYS A 177 0.20 3.46 5.53
C CYS A 177 1.50 3.81 4.80
N THR A 178 2.50 2.95 4.92
CA THR A 178 3.77 3.10 4.21
C THR A 178 3.90 2.00 3.16
N THR A 179 4.14 2.39 1.92
CA THR A 179 4.53 1.47 0.85
C THR A 179 6.04 1.35 0.81
N TRP A 180 6.53 0.13 0.71
CA TRP A 180 7.93 -0.20 0.64
C TRP A 180 8.25 -1.01 -0.61
N LEU A 181 9.51 -0.94 -1.02
CA LEU A 181 10.14 -1.80 -2.00
C LEU A 181 11.15 -2.68 -1.28
N ALA A 182 11.15 -3.98 -1.56
CA ALA A 182 12.07 -4.91 -0.93
C ALA A 182 12.70 -5.85 -1.95
N PHE A 183 13.92 -6.30 -1.64
CA PHE A 183 14.66 -7.27 -2.42
C PHE A 183 15.63 -8.05 -1.54
N ASN A 184 16.05 -9.23 -2.00
CA ASN A 184 17.06 -10.02 -1.30
C ASN A 184 18.41 -9.32 -1.32
N LYS A 185 19.10 -9.23 -0.18
CA LYS A 185 20.40 -8.56 -0.06
C LYS A 185 21.48 -9.14 -0.97
N ASN A 186 21.34 -10.41 -1.37
CA ASN A 186 22.26 -11.09 -2.27
C ASN A 186 21.91 -10.90 -3.75
N LEU A 187 20.81 -10.20 -4.07
CA LEU A 187 20.41 -9.88 -5.44
C LEU A 187 21.47 -8.97 -6.07
N PHE A 188 22.03 -9.40 -7.19
CA PHE A 188 22.87 -8.52 -7.98
C PHE A 188 22.03 -7.45 -8.67
N LEU A 189 22.09 -6.22 -8.16
CA LEU A 189 21.33 -5.10 -8.69
C LEU A 189 21.92 -4.65 -10.05
N ARG A 190 21.26 -5.04 -11.12
CA ARG A 190 21.58 -4.58 -12.47
C ARG A 190 21.22 -3.10 -12.62
N LYS A 191 21.78 -2.43 -13.63
CA LYS A 191 21.55 -1.00 -13.87
C LYS A 191 20.06 -0.66 -13.91
N TYR A 192 19.27 -1.40 -14.67
CA TYR A 192 17.82 -1.15 -14.77
C TYR A 192 17.09 -1.29 -13.42
N MET A 193 17.53 -2.19 -12.54
CA MET A 193 16.95 -2.33 -11.19
C MET A 193 17.25 -1.10 -10.32
N LYS A 194 18.47 -0.59 -10.38
CA LYS A 194 18.86 0.65 -9.69
C LYS A 194 18.09 1.85 -10.22
N ASP A 195 17.95 1.95 -11.53
CA ASP A 195 17.18 3.03 -12.16
C ASP A 195 15.68 2.94 -11.81
N PHE A 196 15.14 1.72 -11.66
CA PHE A 196 13.78 1.52 -11.17
C PHE A 196 13.61 1.98 -9.71
N ILE A 197 14.55 1.63 -8.82
CA ILE A 197 14.54 2.11 -7.43
C ILE A 197 14.54 3.64 -7.40
N GLN A 198 15.41 4.27 -8.19
CA GLN A 198 15.50 5.73 -8.26
C GLN A 198 14.22 6.37 -8.81
N LEU A 199 13.56 5.73 -9.77
CA LEU A 199 12.29 6.19 -10.32
C LEU A 199 11.13 6.02 -9.33
N PHE A 200 11.10 4.89 -8.63
CA PHE A 200 10.02 4.57 -7.68
C PHE A 200 10.19 5.25 -6.33
N ALA A 201 11.43 5.49 -5.90
CA ALA A 201 11.79 6.15 -4.65
C ALA A 201 12.80 7.29 -4.90
N PRO A 202 12.40 8.39 -5.57
CA PRO A 202 13.32 9.45 -6.01
C PRO A 202 13.98 10.22 -4.86
N HIS A 203 13.42 10.14 -3.65
CA HIS A 203 13.98 10.74 -2.42
C HIS A 203 15.14 9.92 -1.82
N ILE A 204 15.38 8.69 -2.32
CA ILE A 204 16.43 7.80 -1.84
C ILE A 204 17.57 7.79 -2.86
N SER A 205 18.77 8.16 -2.41
CA SER A 205 19.98 8.10 -3.24
C SER A 205 20.57 6.69 -3.31
N GLU A 206 21.43 6.45 -4.30
CA GLU A 206 22.18 5.19 -4.37
C GLU A 206 23.02 4.94 -3.11
N GLN A 207 23.52 5.99 -2.47
CA GLN A 207 24.25 5.88 -1.21
C GLN A 207 23.34 5.42 -0.06
N ASP A 208 22.07 5.86 -0.05
CA ASP A 208 21.13 5.51 1.00
C ASP A 208 20.76 4.03 0.95
N TYR A 209 20.40 3.48 -0.21
CA TYR A 209 20.06 2.06 -0.26
C TYR A 209 21.28 1.15 -0.13
N THR A 210 22.49 1.63 -0.46
CA THR A 210 23.74 0.93 -0.17
C THR A 210 23.94 0.77 1.35
N ARG A 211 23.51 1.73 2.16
CA ARG A 211 23.48 1.56 3.62
C ARG A 211 22.57 0.42 4.05
N TYR A 212 21.41 0.26 3.43
CA TYR A 212 20.50 -0.86 3.72
C TYR A 212 21.11 -2.22 3.35
N LEU A 213 22.02 -2.27 2.36
CA LEU A 213 22.73 -3.49 1.98
C LEU A 213 23.80 -3.91 2.98
N PHE A 214 24.42 -2.96 3.68
CA PHE A 214 25.57 -3.20 4.56
C PHE A 214 25.23 -3.09 6.06
N GLN A 215 24.07 -2.60 6.42
CA GLN A 215 23.65 -2.58 7.81
C GLN A 215 23.00 -3.91 8.17
N ASP A 216 23.69 -4.66 9.04
CA ASP A 216 23.07 -5.77 9.74
C ASP A 216 21.81 -5.27 10.47
N ASN A 217 20.63 -5.64 9.93
CA ASN A 217 19.33 -5.74 10.59
C ASN A 217 18.91 -4.66 11.63
N LEU A 218 19.40 -3.44 11.59
CA LEU A 218 19.20 -2.47 12.67
C LEU A 218 18.25 -1.33 12.36
N LEU A 219 17.24 -1.56 11.54
CA LEU A 219 16.04 -0.75 11.60
C LEU A 219 14.86 -1.66 11.91
N PRO A 220 14.62 -1.98 13.19
CA PRO A 220 13.31 -2.45 13.55
C PRO A 220 12.34 -1.33 13.19
N LEU A 221 11.42 -1.59 12.28
CA LEU A 221 10.19 -0.83 12.15
C LEU A 221 9.32 -1.14 13.39
N ASN A 222 9.90 -0.98 14.56
CA ASN A 222 9.16 -0.90 15.80
C ASN A 222 8.42 0.43 15.76
N ASN A 223 7.16 0.40 16.05
CA ASN A 223 6.15 1.43 16.24
C ASN A 223 6.60 2.84 16.72
N GLU A 224 7.86 3.08 16.87
CA GLU A 224 8.45 4.40 16.99
C GLU A 224 8.57 4.96 15.59
N ILE A 225 7.75 5.95 15.31
CA ILE A 225 7.78 6.76 14.10
C ILE A 225 9.23 7.15 13.86
N HIS A 226 9.90 6.42 12.96
CA HIS A 226 11.27 6.77 12.58
C HIS A 226 11.20 8.20 12.03
N PRO A 227 12.05 9.13 12.48
CA PRO A 227 12.03 10.51 11.96
C PRO A 227 12.16 10.56 10.43
N GLU A 228 12.74 9.53 9.83
CA GLU A 228 12.86 9.38 8.38
C GLU A 228 11.52 9.02 7.72
N VAL A 229 10.66 8.25 8.37
CA VAL A 229 9.32 7.90 7.84
C VAL A 229 8.41 9.13 7.79
N SER A 230 8.56 10.07 8.73
CA SER A 230 7.79 11.32 8.72
C SER A 230 8.12 12.25 7.54
N ARG A 231 9.23 12.00 6.84
CA ARG A 231 9.68 12.76 5.67
C ARG A 231 9.38 12.08 4.34
N LEU A 232 8.76 10.90 4.35
CA LEU A 232 8.40 10.24 3.11
C LEU A 232 7.36 11.05 2.35
N PRO A 233 7.46 11.11 1.01
CA PRO A 233 6.48 11.79 0.21
C PRO A 233 5.11 11.11 0.33
N MET A 234 4.05 11.91 0.27
CA MET A 234 2.70 11.39 0.12
C MET A 234 2.45 11.00 -1.33
N HIS A 235 1.62 9.98 -1.55
CA HIS A 235 1.27 9.51 -2.90
C HIS A 235 0.75 10.63 -3.80
N GLU A 236 0.00 11.59 -3.26
CA GLU A 236 -0.55 12.73 -4.00
C GLU A 236 0.52 13.60 -4.68
N MET A 237 1.77 13.53 -4.20
CA MET A 237 2.91 14.27 -4.79
C MET A 237 3.50 13.60 -6.03
N TRP A 238 3.03 12.42 -6.42
CA TRP A 238 3.51 11.66 -7.58
C TRP A 238 2.80 12.02 -8.89
N HIS A 239 1.84 12.91 -8.85
CA HIS A 239 1.08 13.38 -10.02
C HIS A 239 1.73 14.53 -10.78
N ILE A 240 3.05 14.74 -10.58
CA ILE A 240 3.82 15.76 -11.30
C ILE A 240 4.52 15.18 -12.53
#